data_3adc69bae77adbc6982e413d12a50c4d
#
_entry.id   3adc69bae77adbc6982e413d12a50c4d
#
_cell.length_a   1.000
_cell.length_b   1.000
_cell.length_c   1.000
_cell.angle_alpha   90.00
_cell.angle_beta   90.00
_cell.angle_gamma   90.00
#
_symmetry.space_group_name_H-M   'P 1'
#
loop_
_entity.id
_entity.type
_entity.pdbx_description
1 polymer ?
#
loop_
_entity_poly.entity_id
_entity_poly.type
_entity_poly.pdbx_seq_one_letter_code
_entity_poly.pdbx_strand_id
1 'polypeptide(L)'
;MLIHPQFDPIALHLGPLSVRWYGLMYLLAFVIVLVLGRYRIRSQPWLGWSKRDLDDILFLGVLGAVLGGRLGYVLFYKFSEYLYDPVRILFLWEGGMSFHGGFLGVLVAMLWFSRSHRKSWLEVTDFIAPLIPLGLGAGRIGNFINAELWGRPANVPWAMVFPNVDNLPRHPSQLYEFVLEGLVLFVLLWWFSRRWRPVGAVSGVFLIGYGTLRFLVEFTREPDGFLGLLALGLSMGQWLSLPMVLGGIALLAWSNRRRPAS
;
A
#
# COMPACT_ATOMS: atom_id res chain seq x y z
N MET A 1 -16.24 -14.78 -22.72
CA MET A 1 -16.38 -14.46 -21.29
C MET A 1 -15.17 -15.04 -20.59
N LEU A 2 -14.43 -14.23 -19.84
CA LEU A 2 -13.25 -14.69 -19.13
C LEU A 2 -13.69 -15.33 -17.80
N ILE A 3 -12.99 -16.39 -17.38
CA ILE A 3 -13.23 -17.05 -16.08
C ILE A 3 -11.93 -16.94 -15.29
N HIS A 4 -12.01 -16.56 -14.02
CA HIS A 4 -10.86 -16.51 -13.13
C HIS A 4 -10.24 -17.91 -13.00
N PRO A 5 -8.91 -18.05 -13.13
CA PRO A 5 -8.24 -19.36 -13.20
C PRO A 5 -8.32 -20.22 -11.94
N GLN A 6 -8.91 -19.74 -10.85
CA GLN A 6 -9.04 -20.44 -9.56
C GLN A 6 -7.70 -20.99 -9.06
N PHE A 7 -6.74 -20.08 -8.91
CA PHE A 7 -5.43 -20.45 -8.37
C PHE A 7 -5.56 -21.05 -6.97
N ASP A 8 -4.72 -22.05 -6.67
CA ASP A 8 -4.54 -22.48 -5.30
C ASP A 8 -3.90 -21.33 -4.51
N PRO A 9 -4.50 -20.87 -3.39
CA PRO A 9 -3.91 -19.84 -2.54
C PRO A 9 -2.53 -20.21 -1.96
N ILE A 10 -2.22 -21.51 -1.95
CA ILE A 10 -0.94 -22.05 -1.48
C ILE A 10 -0.01 -22.20 -2.67
N ALA A 11 1.08 -21.44 -2.68
CA ALA A 11 2.09 -21.51 -3.74
C ALA A 11 3.00 -22.74 -3.61
N LEU A 12 3.29 -23.15 -2.36
CA LEU A 12 4.21 -24.26 -2.10
C LEU A 12 3.91 -24.91 -0.74
N HIS A 13 3.87 -26.24 -0.73
CA HIS A 13 3.80 -27.06 0.48
C HIS A 13 5.21 -27.54 0.86
N LEU A 14 5.69 -27.15 2.04
CA LEU A 14 6.95 -27.59 2.63
C LEU A 14 6.66 -28.42 3.90
N GLY A 15 6.16 -29.63 3.72
CA GLY A 15 5.70 -30.45 4.84
C GLY A 15 4.54 -29.77 5.59
N PRO A 16 4.68 -29.48 6.89
CA PRO A 16 3.63 -28.83 7.67
C PRO A 16 3.47 -27.32 7.38
N LEU A 17 4.43 -26.73 6.66
CA LEU A 17 4.43 -25.30 6.33
C LEU A 17 3.83 -25.08 4.94
N SER A 18 2.79 -24.23 4.87
CA SER A 18 2.17 -23.80 3.62
C SER A 18 2.58 -22.37 3.31
N VAL A 19 3.33 -22.20 2.22
CA VAL A 19 3.71 -20.86 1.72
C VAL A 19 2.59 -20.34 0.83
N ARG A 20 1.93 -19.28 1.26
CA ARG A 20 0.83 -18.67 0.53
C ARG A 20 1.31 -17.60 -0.45
N TRP A 21 0.67 -17.47 -1.61
CA TRP A 21 0.96 -16.42 -2.60
C TRP A 21 0.95 -15.03 -1.99
N TYR A 22 0.01 -14.76 -1.10
CA TYR A 22 -0.09 -13.45 -0.45
C TYR A 22 1.18 -13.09 0.35
N GLY A 23 1.75 -14.05 1.07
CA GLY A 23 3.04 -13.88 1.76
C GLY A 23 4.20 -13.65 0.79
N LEU A 24 4.22 -14.36 -0.35
CA LEU A 24 5.23 -14.15 -1.41
C LEU A 24 5.12 -12.76 -2.04
N MET A 25 3.92 -12.22 -2.22
CA MET A 25 3.73 -10.86 -2.73
C MET A 25 4.25 -9.80 -1.75
N TYR A 26 4.09 -9.99 -0.45
CA TYR A 26 4.73 -9.13 0.55
C TYR A 26 6.26 -9.23 0.49
N LEU A 27 6.80 -10.43 0.42
CA LEU A 27 8.24 -10.62 0.28
C LEU A 27 8.76 -9.95 -1.00
N LEU A 28 8.07 -10.11 -2.12
CA LEU A 28 8.37 -9.43 -3.38
C LEU A 28 8.36 -7.92 -3.22
N ALA A 29 7.36 -7.37 -2.54
CA ALA A 29 7.28 -5.93 -2.27
C ALA A 29 8.50 -5.43 -1.48
N PHE A 30 8.95 -6.15 -0.46
CA PHE A 30 10.16 -5.80 0.29
C PHE A 30 11.42 -5.87 -0.58
N VAL A 31 11.57 -6.91 -1.40
CA VAL A 31 12.70 -7.04 -2.33
C VAL A 31 12.71 -5.89 -3.33
N ILE A 32 11.54 -5.52 -3.88
CA ILE A 32 11.41 -4.38 -4.80
C ILE A 32 11.86 -3.09 -4.12
N VAL A 33 11.37 -2.80 -2.90
CA VAL A 33 11.74 -1.59 -2.15
C VAL A 33 13.25 -1.58 -1.86
N LEU A 34 13.83 -2.71 -1.48
CA LEU A 34 15.26 -2.84 -1.22
C LEU A 34 16.09 -2.57 -2.49
N VAL A 35 15.75 -3.21 -3.60
CA VAL A 35 16.48 -3.09 -4.87
C VAL A 35 16.37 -1.67 -5.42
N LEU A 36 15.17 -1.13 -5.52
CA LEU A 36 14.92 0.22 -6.01
C LEU A 36 15.49 1.29 -5.08
N GLY A 37 15.39 1.10 -3.77
CA GLY A 37 15.98 1.99 -2.78
C GLY A 37 17.51 2.04 -2.90
N ARG A 38 18.18 0.90 -3.04
CA ARG A 38 19.63 0.83 -3.28
C ARG A 38 20.04 1.47 -4.60
N TYR A 39 19.24 1.27 -5.66
CA TYR A 39 19.46 1.94 -6.94
C TYR A 39 19.30 3.46 -6.78
N ARG A 40 18.25 3.92 -6.09
CA ARG A 40 17.98 5.34 -5.87
C ARG A 40 19.10 6.03 -5.08
N ILE A 41 19.62 5.39 -4.03
CA ILE A 41 20.77 5.88 -3.26
C ILE A 41 22.01 6.10 -4.15
N ARG A 42 22.28 5.15 -5.06
CA ARG A 42 23.43 5.24 -5.97
C ARG A 42 23.23 6.31 -7.04
N SER A 43 22.05 6.42 -7.60
CA SER A 43 21.74 7.32 -8.73
C SER A 43 21.40 8.75 -8.30
N GLN A 44 21.09 8.97 -7.02
CA GLN A 44 20.62 10.25 -6.47
C GLN A 44 21.37 10.59 -5.16
N PRO A 45 22.70 10.86 -5.21
CA PRO A 45 23.51 11.12 -4.01
C PRO A 45 23.04 12.34 -3.21
N TRP A 46 22.38 13.31 -3.90
CA TRP A 46 21.86 14.52 -3.27
C TRP A 46 20.76 14.28 -2.23
N LEU A 47 20.17 13.08 -2.19
CA LEU A 47 19.19 12.71 -1.18
C LEU A 47 19.81 12.51 0.21
N GLY A 48 21.14 12.32 0.29
CA GLY A 48 21.84 12.12 1.55
C GLY A 48 21.43 10.83 2.30
N TRP A 49 21.09 9.77 1.55
CA TRP A 49 20.74 8.46 2.10
C TRP A 49 21.87 7.46 1.96
N SER A 50 22.13 6.70 3.01
CA SER A 50 23.05 5.58 3.01
C SER A 50 22.31 4.24 2.85
N LYS A 51 23.04 3.17 2.53
CA LYS A 51 22.48 1.80 2.51
C LYS A 51 21.96 1.40 3.89
N ARG A 52 22.64 1.84 4.95
CA ARG A 52 22.26 1.58 6.34
C ARG A 52 20.93 2.26 6.66
N ASP A 53 20.74 3.51 6.25
CA ASP A 53 19.44 4.20 6.43
C ASP A 53 18.30 3.42 5.78
N LEU A 54 18.53 2.84 4.59
CA LEU A 54 17.53 2.02 3.91
C LEU A 54 17.24 0.72 4.67
N ASP A 55 18.29 0.04 5.14
CA ASP A 55 18.14 -1.21 5.88
C ASP A 55 17.41 -0.95 7.21
N ASP A 56 17.75 0.13 7.91
CA ASP A 56 17.11 0.53 9.17
C ASP A 56 15.63 0.92 8.99
N ILE A 57 15.29 1.73 7.96
CA ILE A 57 13.89 2.10 7.72
C ILE A 57 13.04 0.91 7.27
N LEU A 58 13.60 -0.02 6.48
CA LEU A 58 12.92 -1.25 6.11
C LEU A 58 12.65 -2.13 7.33
N PHE A 59 13.65 -2.35 8.18
CA PHE A 59 13.48 -3.10 9.41
C PHE A 59 12.40 -2.49 10.31
N LEU A 60 12.48 -1.18 10.56
CA LEU A 60 11.49 -0.46 11.37
C LEU A 60 10.10 -0.49 10.73
N GLY A 61 10.02 -0.38 9.41
CA GLY A 61 8.76 -0.47 8.67
C GLY A 61 8.08 -1.84 8.82
N VAL A 62 8.85 -2.93 8.69
CA VAL A 62 8.35 -4.30 8.92
C VAL A 62 7.88 -4.47 10.36
N LEU A 63 8.72 -4.06 11.31
CA LEU A 63 8.41 -4.14 12.74
C LEU A 63 7.14 -3.33 13.07
N GLY A 64 7.04 -2.10 12.55
CA GLY A 64 5.87 -1.24 12.71
C GLY A 64 4.61 -1.86 12.12
N ALA A 65 4.70 -2.43 10.90
CA ALA A 65 3.58 -3.11 10.26
C ALA A 65 3.09 -4.31 11.06
N VAL A 66 4.00 -5.16 11.53
CA VAL A 66 3.65 -6.38 12.28
C VAL A 66 3.09 -6.02 13.66
N LEU A 67 3.81 -5.22 14.44
CA LEU A 67 3.37 -4.84 15.79
C LEU A 67 2.09 -4.00 15.74
N GLY A 68 2.05 -3.00 14.86
CA GLY A 68 0.88 -2.16 14.70
C GLY A 68 -0.34 -2.94 14.21
N GLY A 69 -0.16 -3.83 13.23
CA GLY A 69 -1.23 -4.69 12.72
C GLY A 69 -1.80 -5.61 13.80
N ARG A 70 -0.94 -6.23 14.59
CA ARG A 70 -1.35 -7.10 15.69
C ARG A 70 -2.03 -6.31 16.82
N LEU A 71 -1.42 -5.24 17.29
CA LEU A 71 -2.01 -4.38 18.33
C LEU A 71 -3.34 -3.78 17.88
N GLY A 72 -3.42 -3.30 16.64
CA GLY A 72 -4.68 -2.79 16.09
C GLY A 72 -5.77 -3.85 16.05
N TYR A 73 -5.45 -5.10 15.70
CA TYR A 73 -6.41 -6.19 15.74
C TYR A 73 -6.88 -6.50 17.17
N VAL A 74 -5.94 -6.63 18.10
CA VAL A 74 -6.23 -6.89 19.51
C VAL A 74 -7.13 -5.80 20.09
N LEU A 75 -6.80 -4.53 19.87
CA LEU A 75 -7.51 -3.41 20.49
C LEU A 75 -8.89 -3.17 19.90
N PHE A 76 -9.06 -3.33 18.58
CA PHE A 76 -10.31 -2.92 17.93
C PHE A 76 -11.24 -4.08 17.56
N TYR A 77 -10.74 -5.32 17.46
CA TYR A 77 -11.57 -6.44 17.00
C TYR A 77 -11.80 -7.51 18.06
N LYS A 78 -10.85 -7.73 18.96
CA LYS A 78 -10.89 -8.87 19.89
C LYS A 78 -10.43 -8.53 21.31
N PHE A 79 -10.62 -7.29 21.73
CA PHE A 79 -10.09 -6.77 22.99
C PHE A 79 -10.43 -7.64 24.20
N SER A 80 -11.70 -8.03 24.34
CA SER A 80 -12.16 -8.86 25.46
C SER A 80 -11.51 -10.24 25.48
N GLU A 81 -11.32 -10.88 24.32
CA GLU A 81 -10.70 -12.21 24.27
C GLU A 81 -9.24 -12.17 24.75
N TYR A 82 -8.49 -11.13 24.32
CA TYR A 82 -7.07 -10.98 24.70
C TYR A 82 -6.86 -10.46 26.14
N LEU A 83 -7.87 -9.91 26.78
CA LEU A 83 -7.81 -9.61 28.21
C LEU A 83 -7.78 -10.88 29.06
N TYR A 84 -8.49 -11.93 28.64
CA TYR A 84 -8.52 -13.22 29.37
C TYR A 84 -7.26 -14.06 29.10
N ASP A 85 -6.64 -13.93 27.91
CA ASP A 85 -5.41 -14.65 27.55
C ASP A 85 -4.42 -13.73 26.81
N PRO A 86 -3.67 -12.87 27.55
CA PRO A 86 -2.75 -11.91 26.94
C PRO A 86 -1.59 -12.53 26.16
N VAL A 87 -1.22 -13.79 26.48
CA VAL A 87 -0.09 -14.48 25.81
C VAL A 87 -0.40 -14.69 24.32
N ARG A 88 -1.66 -14.89 23.96
CA ARG A 88 -2.09 -15.04 22.55
C ARG A 88 -1.82 -13.83 21.68
N ILE A 89 -1.54 -12.66 22.26
CA ILE A 89 -1.11 -11.48 21.49
C ILE A 89 0.15 -11.80 20.68
N LEU A 90 1.03 -12.66 21.19
CA LEU A 90 2.29 -13.04 20.55
C LEU A 90 2.12 -14.12 19.44
N PHE A 91 0.95 -14.76 19.36
CA PHE A 91 0.70 -15.87 18.42
C PHE A 91 0.30 -15.31 17.04
N LEU A 92 1.29 -14.75 16.34
CA LEU A 92 1.08 -14.14 15.02
C LEU A 92 0.63 -15.15 13.95
N TRP A 93 0.96 -16.44 14.14
CA TRP A 93 0.58 -17.53 13.25
C TRP A 93 -0.91 -17.90 13.30
N GLU A 94 -1.63 -17.49 14.33
CA GLU A 94 -3.10 -17.64 14.41
C GLU A 94 -3.84 -16.64 13.52
N GLY A 95 -3.12 -15.73 12.86
CA GLY A 95 -3.72 -14.66 12.07
C GLY A 95 -4.20 -13.48 12.93
N GLY A 96 -5.11 -12.67 12.40
CA GLY A 96 -5.64 -11.50 13.10
C GLY A 96 -4.70 -10.30 13.04
N MET A 97 -4.74 -9.61 11.89
CA MET A 97 -3.99 -8.38 11.62
C MET A 97 -4.94 -7.28 11.17
N SER A 98 -4.76 -6.08 11.69
CA SER A 98 -5.49 -4.89 11.29
C SER A 98 -4.68 -4.10 10.25
N PHE A 99 -5.27 -3.83 9.09
CA PHE A 99 -4.64 -2.96 8.09
C PHE A 99 -4.35 -1.57 8.64
N HIS A 100 -5.33 -0.94 9.30
CA HIS A 100 -5.17 0.39 9.87
C HIS A 100 -4.12 0.42 10.97
N GLY A 101 -4.09 -0.62 11.82
CA GLY A 101 -3.06 -0.77 12.83
C GLY A 101 -1.66 -0.90 12.22
N GLY A 102 -1.50 -1.72 11.19
CA GLY A 102 -0.24 -1.87 10.47
C GLY A 102 0.21 -0.56 9.80
N PHE A 103 -0.71 0.14 9.15
CA PHE A 103 -0.43 1.44 8.54
C PHE A 103 0.04 2.49 9.58
N LEU A 104 -0.67 2.61 10.70
CA LEU A 104 -0.26 3.51 11.79
C LEU A 104 1.10 3.11 12.38
N GLY A 105 1.34 1.81 12.52
CA GLY A 105 2.63 1.30 13.00
C GLY A 105 3.78 1.68 12.06
N VAL A 106 3.58 1.61 10.75
CA VAL A 106 4.57 2.08 9.76
C VAL A 106 4.79 3.59 9.87
N LEU A 107 3.73 4.39 10.01
CA LEU A 107 3.87 5.84 10.20
C LEU A 107 4.67 6.18 11.46
N VAL A 108 4.39 5.50 12.58
CA VAL A 108 5.16 5.66 13.82
C VAL A 108 6.63 5.26 13.62
N ALA A 109 6.89 4.14 12.94
CA ALA A 109 8.24 3.68 12.61
C ALA A 109 9.00 4.72 11.76
N MET A 110 8.38 5.29 10.74
CA MET A 110 8.95 6.35 9.91
C MET A 110 9.24 7.61 10.72
N LEU A 111 8.33 7.98 11.64
CA LEU A 111 8.51 9.14 12.52
C LEU A 111 9.67 8.93 13.50
N TRP A 112 9.79 7.73 14.05
CA TRP A 112 10.92 7.33 14.89
C TRP A 112 12.22 7.40 14.09
N PHE A 113 12.25 6.81 12.90
CA PHE A 113 13.41 6.86 12.02
C PHE A 113 13.83 8.31 11.71
N SER A 114 12.89 9.17 11.35
CA SER A 114 13.18 10.56 11.00
C SER A 114 13.90 11.28 12.15
N ARG A 115 13.45 11.06 13.40
CA ARG A 115 14.07 11.67 14.58
C ARG A 115 15.45 11.07 14.90
N SER A 116 15.60 9.76 14.84
CA SER A 116 16.85 9.07 15.17
C SER A 116 17.96 9.31 14.16
N HIS A 117 17.61 9.51 12.88
CA HIS A 117 18.58 9.74 11.78
C HIS A 117 18.70 11.23 11.39
N ARG A 118 18.13 12.14 12.17
CA ARG A 118 18.18 13.60 11.93
C ARG A 118 17.70 13.99 10.52
N LYS A 119 16.73 13.27 9.99
CA LYS A 119 16.04 13.58 8.74
C LYS A 119 14.66 14.16 9.05
N SER A 120 14.20 15.12 8.26
CA SER A 120 12.83 15.58 8.40
C SER A 120 11.83 14.49 7.96
N TRP A 121 10.63 14.53 8.51
CA TRP A 121 9.56 13.62 8.11
C TRP A 121 9.32 13.61 6.59
N LEU A 122 9.31 14.79 5.97
CA LEU A 122 9.08 14.93 4.54
C LEU A 122 10.25 14.42 3.68
N GLU A 123 11.49 14.50 4.16
CA GLU A 123 12.62 13.84 3.47
C GLU A 123 12.47 12.32 3.46
N VAL A 124 12.00 11.76 4.58
CA VAL A 124 11.74 10.32 4.67
C VAL A 124 10.62 9.91 3.73
N THR A 125 9.50 10.61 3.76
CA THR A 125 8.35 10.30 2.88
C THR A 125 8.69 10.52 1.41
N ASP A 126 9.45 11.54 1.04
CA ASP A 126 9.92 11.79 -0.34
C ASP A 126 10.86 10.70 -0.86
N PHE A 127 11.68 10.12 0.02
CA PHE A 127 12.53 9.00 -0.36
C PHE A 127 11.70 7.74 -0.60
N ILE A 128 10.73 7.46 0.26
CA ILE A 128 9.96 6.21 0.23
C ILE A 128 8.85 6.25 -0.83
N ALA A 129 8.22 7.39 -1.06
CA ALA A 129 7.05 7.52 -1.93
C ALA A 129 7.19 6.85 -3.32
N PRO A 130 8.31 6.97 -4.07
CA PRO A 130 8.46 6.29 -5.36
C PRO A 130 8.70 4.77 -5.26
N LEU A 131 8.96 4.25 -4.06
CA LEU A 131 9.24 2.83 -3.84
C LEU A 131 7.95 2.05 -3.51
N ILE A 132 6.91 2.73 -3.02
CA ILE A 132 5.66 2.13 -2.55
C ILE A 132 4.80 1.51 -3.67
N PRO A 133 4.60 2.16 -4.83
CA PRO A 133 3.57 1.75 -5.78
C PRO A 133 3.70 0.31 -6.27
N LEU A 134 4.90 -0.13 -6.62
CA LEU A 134 5.11 -1.53 -7.05
C LEU A 134 4.83 -2.54 -5.94
N GLY A 135 5.08 -2.16 -4.68
CA GLY A 135 4.70 -3.00 -3.53
C GLY A 135 3.19 -3.11 -3.36
N LEU A 136 2.46 -2.00 -3.54
CA LEU A 136 0.99 -2.00 -3.56
C LEU A 136 0.49 -2.87 -4.72
N GLY A 137 1.08 -2.72 -5.91
CA GLY A 137 0.77 -3.54 -7.06
C GLY A 137 0.97 -5.04 -6.82
N ALA A 138 2.07 -5.43 -6.17
CA ALA A 138 2.30 -6.82 -5.80
C ALA A 138 1.17 -7.34 -4.89
N GLY A 139 0.73 -6.56 -3.90
CA GLY A 139 -0.42 -6.89 -3.06
C GLY A 139 -1.71 -7.09 -3.88
N ARG A 140 -1.96 -6.27 -4.93
CA ARG A 140 -3.14 -6.42 -5.81
C ARG A 140 -3.09 -7.70 -6.64
N ILE A 141 -1.90 -8.10 -7.10
CA ILE A 141 -1.73 -9.42 -7.73
C ILE A 141 -2.04 -10.55 -6.73
N GLY A 142 -1.63 -10.41 -5.47
CA GLY A 142 -2.02 -11.35 -4.41
C GLY A 142 -3.53 -11.44 -4.21
N ASN A 143 -4.24 -10.30 -4.19
CA ASN A 143 -5.70 -10.28 -4.12
C ASN A 143 -6.35 -10.94 -5.36
N PHE A 144 -5.79 -10.71 -6.55
CA PHE A 144 -6.27 -11.36 -7.77
C PHE A 144 -6.11 -12.89 -7.70
N ILE A 145 -4.94 -13.39 -7.29
CA ILE A 145 -4.69 -14.83 -7.13
C ILE A 145 -5.67 -15.45 -6.12
N ASN A 146 -5.96 -14.76 -5.02
CA ASN A 146 -6.90 -15.23 -4.01
C ASN A 146 -8.39 -15.03 -4.38
N ALA A 147 -8.70 -14.46 -5.54
CA ALA A 147 -10.04 -14.06 -5.93
C ALA A 147 -10.74 -13.15 -4.90
N GLU A 148 -9.99 -12.21 -4.30
CA GLU A 148 -10.47 -11.25 -3.31
C GLU A 148 -10.63 -9.85 -3.92
N LEU A 149 -11.50 -9.01 -3.34
CA LEU A 149 -11.66 -7.59 -3.69
C LEU A 149 -11.99 -7.38 -5.19
N TRP A 150 -12.86 -8.20 -5.74
CA TRP A 150 -13.36 -8.10 -7.10
C TRP A 150 -14.17 -6.82 -7.34
N GLY A 151 -14.41 -6.50 -8.61
CA GLY A 151 -15.18 -5.33 -9.00
C GLY A 151 -16.68 -5.58 -9.11
N ARG A 152 -17.40 -4.50 -9.42
CA ARG A 152 -18.84 -4.52 -9.68
C ARG A 152 -19.17 -5.37 -10.90
N PRO A 153 -20.41 -5.89 -11.03
CA PRO A 153 -20.88 -6.51 -12.26
C PRO A 153 -20.69 -5.58 -13.46
N ALA A 154 -20.21 -6.12 -14.58
CA ALA A 154 -19.84 -5.34 -15.75
C ALA A 154 -20.12 -6.08 -17.05
N ASN A 155 -20.44 -5.32 -18.07
CA ASN A 155 -20.64 -5.82 -19.45
C ASN A 155 -19.54 -5.26 -20.37
N VAL A 156 -18.27 -5.52 -20.01
CA VAL A 156 -17.10 -5.15 -20.84
C VAL A 156 -16.46 -6.40 -21.44
N PRO A 157 -15.77 -6.33 -22.58
CA PRO A 157 -15.22 -7.51 -23.25
C PRO A 157 -14.26 -8.35 -22.38
N TRP A 158 -13.60 -7.71 -21.42
CA TRP A 158 -12.67 -8.35 -20.49
C TRP A 158 -13.25 -8.58 -19.08
N ALA A 159 -14.57 -8.46 -18.91
CA ALA A 159 -15.23 -8.83 -17.65
C ALA A 159 -14.95 -10.31 -17.33
N MET A 160 -14.74 -10.58 -16.05
CA MET A 160 -14.31 -11.89 -15.56
C MET A 160 -15.32 -12.42 -14.54
N VAL A 161 -15.66 -13.70 -14.66
CA VAL A 161 -16.43 -14.42 -13.64
C VAL A 161 -15.47 -14.95 -12.58
N PHE A 162 -15.81 -14.73 -11.32
CA PHE A 162 -15.12 -15.28 -10.15
C PHE A 162 -15.97 -16.40 -9.54
N PRO A 163 -15.73 -17.67 -9.89
CA PRO A 163 -16.63 -18.78 -9.52
C PRO A 163 -16.82 -18.96 -8.01
N ASN A 164 -15.86 -18.49 -7.21
CA ASN A 164 -15.93 -18.54 -5.75
C ASN A 164 -16.85 -17.45 -5.15
N VAL A 165 -17.38 -16.56 -5.99
CA VAL A 165 -18.23 -15.42 -5.58
C VAL A 165 -19.65 -15.60 -6.09
N ASP A 166 -19.78 -15.57 -7.40
CA ASP A 166 -21.04 -15.75 -8.13
C ASP A 166 -20.78 -16.03 -9.63
N ASN A 167 -21.83 -16.16 -10.42
CA ASN A 167 -21.73 -16.40 -11.86
C ASN A 167 -21.84 -15.09 -12.70
N LEU A 168 -21.73 -13.92 -12.08
CA LEU A 168 -21.81 -12.65 -12.78
C LEU A 168 -20.46 -12.24 -13.35
N PRO A 169 -20.40 -11.68 -14.58
CA PRO A 169 -19.20 -11.05 -15.09
C PRO A 169 -18.94 -9.75 -14.33
N ARG A 170 -17.72 -9.58 -13.83
CA ARG A 170 -17.31 -8.47 -12.99
C ARG A 170 -16.04 -7.80 -13.52
N HIS A 171 -15.83 -6.54 -13.17
CA HIS A 171 -14.55 -5.89 -13.39
C HIS A 171 -13.44 -6.61 -12.61
N PRO A 172 -12.30 -6.99 -13.24
CA PRO A 172 -11.11 -7.44 -12.51
C PRO A 172 -10.40 -6.23 -11.88
N SER A 173 -11.05 -5.62 -10.87
CA SER A 173 -10.59 -4.36 -10.25
C SER A 173 -9.19 -4.45 -9.68
N GLN A 174 -8.78 -5.63 -9.19
CA GLN A 174 -7.42 -5.88 -8.69
C GLN A 174 -6.36 -5.58 -9.77
N LEU A 175 -6.64 -5.96 -11.03
CA LEU A 175 -5.74 -5.70 -12.16
C LEU A 175 -5.72 -4.22 -12.54
N TYR A 176 -6.84 -3.51 -12.42
CA TYR A 176 -6.87 -2.05 -12.64
C TYR A 176 -6.07 -1.34 -11.55
N GLU A 177 -6.22 -1.74 -10.29
CA GLU A 177 -5.43 -1.21 -9.17
C GLU A 177 -3.94 -1.51 -9.36
N PHE A 178 -3.58 -2.71 -9.80
CA PHE A 178 -2.19 -3.05 -10.13
C PHE A 178 -1.62 -2.13 -11.21
N VAL A 179 -2.36 -1.92 -12.31
CA VAL A 179 -1.87 -1.08 -13.42
C VAL A 179 -1.81 0.39 -12.98
N LEU A 180 -2.85 0.93 -12.39
CA LEU A 180 -2.96 2.36 -12.09
C LEU A 180 -2.18 2.74 -10.82
N GLU A 181 -2.46 2.09 -9.69
CA GLU A 181 -1.84 2.40 -8.40
C GLU A 181 -0.41 1.79 -8.29
N GLY A 182 -0.14 0.70 -9.01
CA GLY A 182 1.17 0.07 -9.08
C GLY A 182 2.05 0.67 -10.18
N LEU A 183 1.77 0.35 -11.44
CA LEU A 183 2.68 0.66 -12.55
C LEU A 183 2.66 2.14 -12.96
N VAL A 184 1.48 2.71 -13.22
CA VAL A 184 1.36 4.11 -13.68
C VAL A 184 1.87 5.07 -12.62
N LEU A 185 1.47 4.89 -11.38
CA LEU A 185 1.93 5.72 -10.27
C LEU A 185 3.44 5.58 -10.04
N PHE A 186 3.98 4.36 -10.17
CA PHE A 186 5.42 4.13 -10.10
C PHE A 186 6.17 4.92 -11.17
N VAL A 187 5.77 4.79 -12.43
CA VAL A 187 6.42 5.48 -13.55
C VAL A 187 6.38 7.00 -13.36
N LEU A 188 5.22 7.54 -12.95
CA LEU A 188 5.05 8.96 -12.66
C LEU A 188 6.01 9.45 -11.58
N LEU A 189 6.03 8.77 -10.43
CA LEU A 189 6.87 9.17 -9.30
C LEU A 189 8.35 8.96 -9.57
N TRP A 190 8.69 7.87 -10.23
CA TRP A 190 10.06 7.56 -10.61
C TRP A 190 10.61 8.60 -11.56
N TRP A 191 9.86 8.97 -12.60
CA TRP A 191 10.22 10.02 -13.53
C TRP A 191 10.31 11.39 -12.84
N PHE A 192 9.32 11.75 -12.03
CA PHE A 192 9.29 13.03 -11.32
C PHE A 192 10.47 13.19 -10.35
N SER A 193 10.80 12.13 -9.61
CA SER A 193 11.86 12.14 -8.59
C SER A 193 13.28 11.92 -9.12
N ARG A 194 13.46 11.76 -10.44
CA ARG A 194 14.78 11.62 -11.08
C ARG A 194 15.67 12.86 -10.94
N ARG A 195 15.06 14.01 -10.83
CA ARG A 195 15.74 15.30 -10.63
C ARG A 195 15.55 15.76 -9.20
N TRP A 196 16.45 16.62 -8.75
CA TRP A 196 16.28 17.25 -7.44
C TRP A 196 14.92 17.94 -7.33
N ARG A 197 14.26 17.76 -6.22
CA ARG A 197 12.96 18.37 -5.89
C ARG A 197 13.01 18.96 -4.49
N PRO A 198 12.28 20.06 -4.24
CA PRO A 198 12.13 20.58 -2.89
C PRO A 198 11.49 19.53 -1.98
N VAL A 199 11.87 19.55 -0.70
CA VAL A 199 11.34 18.63 0.31
C VAL A 199 9.82 18.73 0.41
N GLY A 200 9.13 17.59 0.38
CA GLY A 200 7.68 17.48 0.35
C GLY A 200 7.08 17.39 -1.06
N ALA A 201 7.84 17.72 -2.12
CA ALA A 201 7.29 17.73 -3.48
C ALA A 201 6.96 16.31 -3.99
N VAL A 202 7.80 15.33 -3.72
CA VAL A 202 7.58 13.94 -4.18
C VAL A 202 6.41 13.32 -3.42
N SER A 203 6.32 13.57 -2.13
CA SER A 203 5.18 13.16 -1.28
C SER A 203 3.88 13.82 -1.73
N GLY A 204 3.92 15.11 -2.10
CA GLY A 204 2.77 15.81 -2.65
C GLY A 204 2.26 15.16 -3.95
N VAL A 205 3.17 14.84 -4.89
CA VAL A 205 2.82 14.14 -6.14
C VAL A 205 2.31 12.73 -5.87
N PHE A 206 2.86 12.01 -4.89
CA PHE A 206 2.33 10.71 -4.48
C PHE A 206 0.88 10.81 -3.99
N LEU A 207 0.58 11.75 -3.10
CA LEU A 207 -0.77 11.94 -2.57
C LEU A 207 -1.78 12.31 -3.66
N ILE A 208 -1.42 13.21 -4.58
CA ILE A 208 -2.25 13.57 -5.73
C ILE A 208 -2.46 12.36 -6.64
N GLY A 209 -1.37 11.71 -7.05
CA GLY A 209 -1.41 10.61 -7.98
C GLY A 209 -2.19 9.42 -7.43
N TYR A 210 -1.82 8.94 -6.23
CA TYR A 210 -2.52 7.82 -5.59
C TYR A 210 -3.98 8.16 -5.32
N GLY A 211 -4.27 9.32 -4.71
CA GLY A 211 -5.65 9.72 -4.41
C GLY A 211 -6.51 9.81 -5.66
N THR A 212 -5.99 10.38 -6.76
CA THR A 212 -6.73 10.47 -8.03
C THR A 212 -6.96 9.09 -8.64
N LEU A 213 -5.93 8.26 -8.76
CA LEU A 213 -6.04 6.94 -9.36
C LEU A 213 -6.95 6.02 -8.52
N ARG A 214 -6.83 6.08 -7.19
CA ARG A 214 -7.71 5.38 -6.27
C ARG A 214 -9.16 5.81 -6.43
N PHE A 215 -9.43 7.11 -6.48
CA PHE A 215 -10.77 7.66 -6.70
C PHE A 215 -11.39 7.12 -7.99
N LEU A 216 -10.62 7.06 -9.07
CA LEU A 216 -11.09 6.57 -10.38
C LEU A 216 -11.36 5.06 -10.37
N VAL A 217 -10.45 4.25 -9.82
CA VAL A 217 -10.62 2.80 -9.76
C VAL A 217 -11.82 2.41 -8.92
N GLU A 218 -12.14 3.17 -7.90
CA GLU A 218 -13.23 2.88 -6.98
C GLU A 218 -14.62 2.83 -7.67
N PHE A 219 -14.77 3.46 -8.84
CA PHE A 219 -15.98 3.32 -9.65
C PHE A 219 -16.20 1.90 -10.19
N THR A 220 -15.13 1.15 -10.35
CA THR A 220 -15.18 -0.23 -10.85
C THR A 220 -15.18 -1.28 -9.76
N ARG A 221 -14.86 -0.88 -8.53
CA ARG A 221 -14.75 -1.76 -7.38
C ARG A 221 -16.11 -2.00 -6.73
N GLU A 222 -16.36 -3.20 -6.24
CA GLU A 222 -17.52 -3.48 -5.40
C GLU A 222 -17.34 -2.78 -4.05
N PRO A 223 -18.29 -1.95 -3.59
CA PRO A 223 -18.25 -1.33 -2.27
C PRO A 223 -18.20 -2.38 -1.16
N ASP A 224 -17.54 -2.05 -0.06
CA ASP A 224 -17.50 -2.92 1.11
C ASP A 224 -18.93 -3.15 1.63
N GLY A 225 -19.37 -4.42 1.72
CA GLY A 225 -20.76 -4.80 1.96
C GLY A 225 -21.38 -4.25 3.26
N PHE A 226 -20.53 -3.92 4.26
CA PHE A 226 -21.01 -3.35 5.54
C PHE A 226 -21.10 -1.81 5.54
N LEU A 227 -20.44 -1.11 4.61
CA LEU A 227 -20.47 0.36 4.49
C LEU A 227 -21.33 0.84 3.32
N GLY A 228 -21.36 0.09 2.21
CA GLY A 228 -22.06 0.46 0.99
C GLY A 228 -21.56 1.78 0.40
N LEU A 229 -22.46 2.52 -0.20
CA LEU A 229 -22.22 3.88 -0.67
C LEU A 229 -22.62 4.88 0.42
N LEU A 230 -21.75 5.86 0.65
CA LEU A 230 -21.95 6.92 1.64
C LEU A 230 -22.60 8.17 1.01
N ALA A 231 -22.49 9.32 1.69
CA ALA A 231 -22.99 10.59 1.18
C ALA A 231 -22.53 10.85 -0.27
N LEU A 232 -23.38 11.48 -1.07
CA LEU A 232 -23.20 11.78 -2.49
C LEU A 232 -23.03 10.53 -3.39
N GLY A 233 -23.38 9.34 -2.89
CA GLY A 233 -23.22 8.09 -3.64
C GLY A 233 -21.77 7.65 -3.83
N LEU A 234 -20.85 8.19 -3.02
CA LEU A 234 -19.43 7.85 -3.04
C LEU A 234 -19.10 6.74 -2.05
N SER A 235 -18.12 5.89 -2.40
CA SER A 235 -17.58 4.89 -1.48
C SER A 235 -16.66 5.52 -0.43
N MET A 236 -16.36 4.76 0.64
CA MET A 236 -15.37 5.18 1.63
C MET A 236 -13.99 5.45 1.00
N GLY A 237 -13.57 4.62 0.02
CA GLY A 237 -12.31 4.81 -0.70
C GLY A 237 -12.27 6.14 -1.45
N GLN A 238 -13.37 6.57 -2.08
CA GLN A 238 -13.48 7.86 -2.74
C GLN A 238 -13.44 9.03 -1.74
N TRP A 239 -14.15 8.91 -0.62
CA TRP A 239 -14.12 9.92 0.43
C TRP A 239 -12.72 10.13 1.03
N LEU A 240 -11.97 9.05 1.24
CA LEU A 240 -10.60 9.13 1.74
C LEU A 240 -9.61 9.66 0.69
N SER A 241 -9.90 9.47 -0.58
CA SER A 241 -9.05 9.96 -1.68
C SER A 241 -9.10 11.49 -1.82
N LEU A 242 -10.24 12.13 -1.56
CA LEU A 242 -10.39 13.58 -1.69
C LEU A 242 -9.42 14.37 -0.79
N PRO A 243 -9.34 14.15 0.54
CA PRO A 243 -8.39 14.85 1.39
C PRO A 243 -6.93 14.52 1.02
N MET A 244 -6.65 13.34 0.48
CA MET A 244 -5.30 13.03 -0.02
C MET A 244 -4.92 13.92 -1.20
N VAL A 245 -5.81 14.09 -2.18
CA VAL A 245 -5.56 14.97 -3.35
C VAL A 245 -5.39 16.41 -2.90
N LEU A 246 -6.29 16.92 -2.05
CA LEU A 246 -6.23 18.30 -1.55
C LEU A 246 -4.96 18.53 -0.72
N GLY A 247 -4.64 17.64 0.19
CA GLY A 247 -3.41 17.68 0.99
C GLY A 247 -2.15 17.60 0.13
N GLY A 248 -2.18 16.78 -0.90
CA GLY A 248 -1.08 16.67 -1.87
C GLY A 248 -0.86 17.95 -2.67
N ILE A 249 -1.93 18.60 -3.13
CA ILE A 249 -1.87 19.89 -3.83
C ILE A 249 -1.30 20.96 -2.88
N ALA A 250 -1.82 21.04 -1.65
CA ALA A 250 -1.33 21.98 -0.66
C ALA A 250 0.15 21.78 -0.33
N LEU A 251 0.57 20.52 -0.15
CA LEU A 251 1.96 20.15 0.14
C LEU A 251 2.89 20.50 -1.03
N LEU A 252 2.48 20.21 -2.26
CA LEU A 252 3.25 20.53 -3.46
C LEU A 252 3.39 22.05 -3.66
N ALA A 253 2.31 22.80 -3.45
CA ALA A 253 2.34 24.27 -3.52
C ALA A 253 3.26 24.87 -2.44
N TRP A 254 3.17 24.37 -1.21
CA TRP A 254 4.03 24.79 -0.10
C TRP A 254 5.50 24.48 -0.36
N SER A 255 5.82 23.27 -0.83
CA SER A 255 7.16 22.83 -1.17
C SER A 255 7.80 23.73 -2.25
N ASN A 256 7.04 24.07 -3.30
CA ASN A 256 7.53 24.94 -4.38
C ASN A 256 7.79 26.40 -3.94
N ARG A 257 7.07 26.91 -2.93
CA ARG A 257 7.33 28.26 -2.37
C ARG A 257 8.64 28.34 -1.58
N ARG A 258 9.16 27.19 -1.11
CA ARG A 258 10.42 27.09 -0.36
C ARG A 258 11.64 26.82 -1.24
N ARG A 259 11.53 26.89 -2.55
CA ARG A 259 12.69 26.85 -3.43
C ARG A 259 13.60 28.01 -3.07
N PRO A 260 14.90 27.82 -2.79
CA PRO A 260 15.83 28.93 -2.78
C PRO A 260 15.75 29.63 -4.14
N ALA A 261 15.66 30.94 -4.13
CA ALA A 261 15.81 31.73 -5.35
C ALA A 261 17.17 31.37 -5.96
N SER A 262 17.14 30.79 -7.16
CA SER A 262 18.31 30.39 -7.96
C SER A 262 19.08 31.62 -8.40
#